data_b9624351a7f1b75fe8524bba1e9763ba
#
_entry.id   b9624351a7f1b75fe8524bba1e9763ba
#
_cell.length_a   1.000
_cell.length_b   1.000
_cell.length_c   1.000
_cell.angle_alpha   90.00
_cell.angle_beta   90.00
_cell.angle_gamma   90.00
#
_symmetry.space_group_name_H-M   'P 1'
#
loop_
_entity.id
_entity.type
_entity.pdbx_description
1 polymer ?
#
loop_
_entity_poly.entity_id
_entity_poly.type
_entity_poly.pdbx_seq_one_letter_code
_entity_poly.pdbx_strand_id
1 'polypeptide(L)'
;MEDINNWEQKFETCIYSDRLVTKLIDLNERTSDKVNIEEVKKAIYYARKYHGSQIRKSGEPYYSHPLEVAFLFAEYSGNENHIIYRTDLIITAILHDTIEDTDLTKDMIEKIFGSLVANNVEDLTRVKLDIKISAGESLNILFTQYKKDILYIKLFDRLHNVRTISYSKTH
;
A
#
# COMPACT_ATOMS: atom_id res chain seq x y z
N MET A 1 -18.82 -7.91 3.06
CA MET A 1 -18.14 -8.49 4.26
C MET A 1 -18.17 -10.02 4.32
N GLU A 2 -18.60 -10.64 3.25
CA GLU A 2 -18.77 -12.11 3.17
C GLU A 2 -17.46 -12.92 3.22
N ASP A 3 -16.31 -12.28 2.99
CA ASP A 3 -15.03 -12.99 2.80
C ASP A 3 -14.08 -12.97 4.00
N ILE A 4 -14.45 -12.38 5.14
CA ILE A 4 -13.56 -12.28 6.31
C ILE A 4 -13.07 -13.66 6.76
N ASN A 5 -13.95 -14.67 6.67
CA ASN A 5 -13.68 -16.02 7.15
C ASN A 5 -13.28 -17.02 6.03
N ASN A 6 -13.26 -16.58 4.76
CA ASN A 6 -13.00 -17.49 3.63
C ASN A 6 -12.13 -16.89 2.52
N TRP A 7 -11.50 -15.75 2.77
CA TRP A 7 -10.61 -15.11 1.79
C TRP A 7 -9.44 -15.99 1.38
N GLU A 8 -8.92 -16.82 2.28
CA GLU A 8 -7.80 -17.74 2.01
C GLU A 8 -8.13 -18.72 0.87
N GLN A 9 -9.37 -19.23 0.85
CA GLN A 9 -9.85 -20.14 -0.20
C GLN A 9 -10.03 -19.47 -1.56
N LYS A 10 -10.13 -18.13 -1.56
CA LYS A 10 -10.31 -17.30 -2.75
C LYS A 10 -9.05 -16.56 -3.18
N PHE A 11 -7.98 -16.67 -2.38
CA PHE A 11 -6.71 -16.00 -2.68
C PHE A 11 -6.05 -16.70 -3.88
N GLU A 12 -5.81 -15.90 -4.92
CA GLU A 12 -5.08 -16.33 -6.10
C GLU A 12 -3.75 -15.55 -6.19
N THR A 13 -2.68 -16.24 -6.52
CA THR A 13 -1.38 -15.61 -6.72
C THR A 13 -1.33 -14.89 -8.07
N CYS A 14 -0.43 -13.91 -8.17
CA CYS A 14 -0.05 -13.25 -9.41
C CYS A 14 1.40 -12.79 -9.31
N ILE A 15 2.00 -12.39 -10.42
CA ILE A 15 3.41 -11.98 -10.46
C ILE A 15 3.75 -10.90 -9.41
N TYR A 16 2.86 -9.95 -9.17
CA TYR A 16 3.07 -8.87 -8.19
C TYR A 16 2.95 -9.36 -6.75
N SER A 17 1.96 -10.22 -6.47
CA SER A 17 1.79 -10.82 -5.13
C SER A 17 2.95 -11.75 -4.78
N ASP A 18 3.38 -12.58 -5.72
CA ASP A 18 4.49 -13.51 -5.51
C ASP A 18 5.80 -12.76 -5.26
N ARG A 19 6.05 -11.69 -6.02
CA ARG A 19 7.21 -10.83 -5.84
C ARG A 19 7.23 -10.17 -4.46
N LEU A 20 6.12 -9.60 -4.01
CA LEU A 20 6.00 -8.96 -2.70
C LEU A 20 6.17 -9.97 -1.57
N VAL A 21 5.44 -11.09 -1.62
CA VAL A 21 5.48 -12.12 -0.57
C VAL A 21 6.87 -12.74 -0.47
N THR A 22 7.52 -13.05 -1.59
CA THR A 22 8.90 -13.57 -1.60
C THR A 22 9.87 -12.59 -0.97
N LYS A 23 9.75 -11.28 -1.28
CA LYS A 23 10.57 -10.24 -0.67
C LYS A 23 10.37 -10.17 0.85
N LEU A 24 9.13 -10.23 1.33
CA LEU A 24 8.83 -10.18 2.76
C LEU A 24 9.34 -11.41 3.51
N ILE A 25 9.29 -12.60 2.91
CA ILE A 25 9.86 -13.82 3.48
C ILE A 25 11.38 -13.65 3.65
N ASP A 26 12.09 -13.21 2.61
CA ASP A 26 13.53 -12.95 2.66
C ASP A 26 13.90 -11.87 3.72
N LEU A 27 13.16 -10.78 3.78
CA LEU A 27 13.38 -9.74 4.78
C LEU A 27 13.10 -10.24 6.20
N ASN A 28 12.06 -11.04 6.39
CA ASN A 28 11.76 -11.67 7.67
C ASN A 28 12.87 -12.58 8.18
N GLU A 29 13.65 -13.20 7.31
CA GLU A 29 14.81 -14.01 7.74
C GLU A 29 15.93 -13.16 8.32
N ARG A 30 16.05 -11.90 7.88
CA ARG A 30 17.16 -10.99 8.20
C ARG A 30 16.84 -9.93 9.26
N THR A 31 15.56 -9.69 9.53
CA THR A 31 15.10 -8.67 10.50
C THR A 31 14.70 -9.33 11.83
N SER A 32 14.86 -8.60 12.94
CA SER A 32 14.37 -9.03 14.26
C SER A 32 12.84 -9.02 14.33
N ASP A 33 12.24 -7.95 13.83
CA ASP A 33 10.79 -7.81 13.75
C ASP A 33 10.27 -8.46 12.48
N LYS A 34 9.21 -9.23 12.62
CA LYS A 34 8.62 -10.00 11.52
C LYS A 34 7.32 -9.37 11.05
N VAL A 35 7.17 -9.25 9.75
CA VAL A 35 5.89 -8.93 9.11
C VAL A 35 5.04 -10.19 9.01
N ASN A 36 3.76 -10.07 9.37
CA ASN A 36 2.81 -11.19 9.27
C ASN A 36 2.38 -11.39 7.81
N ILE A 37 2.92 -12.44 7.18
CA ILE A 37 2.70 -12.76 5.77
C ILE A 37 1.22 -13.06 5.46
N GLU A 38 0.49 -13.74 6.36
CA GLU A 38 -0.91 -14.07 6.14
C GLU A 38 -1.80 -12.82 6.16
N GLU A 39 -1.55 -11.88 7.07
CA GLU A 39 -2.24 -10.58 7.07
C GLU A 39 -1.93 -9.76 5.81
N VAL A 40 -0.71 -9.84 5.29
CA VAL A 40 -0.34 -9.20 4.02
C VAL A 40 -1.07 -9.86 2.85
N LYS A 41 -1.12 -11.19 2.76
CA LYS A 41 -1.90 -11.90 1.73
C LYS A 41 -3.39 -11.51 1.76
N LYS A 42 -3.95 -11.38 2.98
CA LYS A 42 -5.32 -10.90 3.15
C LYS A 42 -5.50 -9.49 2.57
N ALA A 43 -4.57 -8.57 2.82
CA ALA A 43 -4.61 -7.22 2.25
C ALA A 43 -4.50 -7.24 0.72
N ILE A 44 -3.64 -8.07 0.16
CA ILE A 44 -3.53 -8.27 -1.30
C ILE A 44 -4.86 -8.76 -1.89
N TYR A 45 -5.49 -9.74 -1.23
CA TYR A 45 -6.80 -10.25 -1.65
C TYR A 45 -7.84 -9.11 -1.72
N TYR A 46 -7.95 -8.29 -0.67
CA TYR A 46 -8.92 -7.20 -0.64
C TYR A 46 -8.60 -6.10 -1.66
N ALA A 47 -7.34 -5.71 -1.81
CA ALA A 47 -6.93 -4.74 -2.83
C ALA A 47 -7.31 -5.21 -4.24
N ARG A 48 -7.02 -6.47 -4.59
CA ARG A 48 -7.38 -7.05 -5.89
C ARG A 48 -8.88 -7.16 -6.09
N LYS A 49 -9.62 -7.59 -5.06
CA LYS A 49 -11.09 -7.71 -5.12
C LYS A 49 -11.75 -6.37 -5.40
N TYR A 50 -11.32 -5.31 -4.72
CA TYR A 50 -11.98 -4.01 -4.81
C TYR A 50 -11.51 -3.20 -6.02
N HIS A 51 -10.26 -3.26 -6.43
CA HIS A 51 -9.81 -2.69 -7.71
C HIS A 51 -10.36 -3.46 -8.91
N GLY A 52 -10.65 -4.75 -8.76
CA GLY A 52 -11.34 -5.55 -9.78
C GLY A 52 -10.69 -5.47 -11.15
N SER A 53 -11.48 -5.08 -12.15
CA SER A 53 -11.05 -4.94 -13.55
C SER A 53 -10.48 -3.57 -13.90
N GLN A 54 -10.22 -2.69 -12.94
CA GLN A 54 -9.59 -1.39 -13.20
C GLN A 54 -8.22 -1.58 -13.86
N ILE A 55 -7.96 -0.77 -14.90
CA ILE A 55 -6.71 -0.79 -15.68
C ILE A 55 -6.03 0.57 -15.61
N ARG A 56 -4.72 0.59 -15.43
CA ARG A 56 -3.89 1.79 -15.49
C ARG A 56 -3.75 2.30 -16.93
N LYS A 57 -3.36 3.56 -17.09
CA LYS A 57 -3.05 4.14 -18.43
C LYS A 57 -1.91 3.39 -19.15
N SER A 58 -1.03 2.71 -18.42
CA SER A 58 0.02 1.85 -18.94
C SER A 58 -0.47 0.47 -19.43
N GLY A 59 -1.76 0.13 -19.22
CA GLY A 59 -2.36 -1.14 -19.64
C GLY A 59 -2.30 -2.26 -18.59
N GLU A 60 -1.66 -2.04 -17.45
CA GLU A 60 -1.55 -3.01 -16.37
C GLU A 60 -2.78 -2.99 -15.46
N PRO A 61 -3.10 -4.11 -14.77
CA PRO A 61 -4.13 -4.12 -13.72
C PRO A 61 -3.83 -3.05 -12.67
N TYR A 62 -4.85 -2.31 -12.22
CA TYR A 62 -4.64 -1.20 -11.27
C TYR A 62 -3.97 -1.67 -9.98
N TYR A 63 -4.36 -2.83 -9.44
CA TYR A 63 -3.79 -3.38 -8.21
C TYR A 63 -2.27 -3.64 -8.28
N SER A 64 -1.66 -3.67 -9.46
CA SER A 64 -0.19 -3.78 -9.61
C SER A 64 0.52 -2.61 -8.93
N HIS A 65 -0.04 -1.41 -9.02
CA HIS A 65 0.53 -0.21 -8.42
C HIS A 65 0.69 -0.28 -6.90
N PRO A 66 -0.36 -0.49 -6.10
CA PRO A 66 -0.20 -0.57 -4.65
C PRO A 66 0.69 -1.74 -4.20
N LEU A 67 0.73 -2.85 -4.94
CA LEU A 67 1.65 -3.95 -4.63
C LEU A 67 3.12 -3.57 -4.90
N GLU A 68 3.40 -2.83 -5.96
CA GLU A 68 4.74 -2.31 -6.23
C GLU A 68 5.15 -1.23 -5.22
N VAL A 69 4.24 -0.36 -4.80
CA VAL A 69 4.49 0.61 -3.72
C VAL A 69 4.83 -0.12 -2.41
N ALA A 70 4.06 -1.14 -2.05
CA ALA A 70 4.33 -1.96 -0.87
C ALA A 70 5.68 -2.71 -0.98
N PHE A 71 6.05 -3.19 -2.17
CA PHE A 71 7.36 -3.80 -2.42
C PHE A 71 8.52 -2.82 -2.16
N LEU A 72 8.45 -1.62 -2.74
CA LEU A 72 9.47 -0.59 -2.55
C LEU A 72 9.58 -0.15 -1.09
N PHE A 73 8.44 0.02 -0.42
CA PHE A 73 8.39 0.36 1.00
C PHE A 73 8.98 -0.76 1.87
N ALA A 74 8.63 -2.03 1.59
CA ALA A 74 9.18 -3.19 2.30
C ALA A 74 10.70 -3.28 2.13
N GLU A 75 11.19 -3.14 0.91
CA GLU A 75 12.63 -3.19 0.60
C GLU A 75 13.41 -2.11 1.37
N TYR A 76 12.93 -0.86 1.34
CA TYR A 76 13.55 0.22 2.09
C TYR A 76 13.47 0.00 3.61
N SER A 77 12.29 -0.30 4.14
CA SER A 77 12.08 -0.44 5.58
C SER A 77 12.81 -1.64 6.15
N GLY A 78 12.84 -2.75 5.44
CA GLY A 78 13.54 -3.97 5.87
C GLY A 78 15.07 -3.91 5.78
N ASN A 79 15.64 -3.02 4.96
CA ASN A 79 17.09 -2.88 4.82
C ASN A 79 17.66 -1.64 5.54
N GLU A 80 16.94 -0.51 5.50
CA GLU A 80 17.49 0.79 5.90
C GLU A 80 16.81 1.39 7.14
N ASN A 81 15.56 1.04 7.42
CA ASN A 81 14.78 1.63 8.52
C ASN A 81 13.83 0.62 9.17
N HIS A 82 14.37 -0.28 9.96
CA HIS A 82 13.61 -1.38 10.59
C HIS A 82 12.47 -0.91 11.51
N ILE A 83 12.51 0.33 12.04
CA ILE A 83 11.45 0.87 12.89
C ILE A 83 10.11 0.92 12.16
N ILE A 84 10.13 1.16 10.85
CA ILE A 84 8.93 1.20 10.01
C ILE A 84 8.68 -0.11 9.25
N TYR A 85 9.50 -1.15 9.44
CA TYR A 85 9.25 -2.48 8.88
C TYR A 85 8.20 -3.21 9.75
N ARG A 86 6.93 -2.91 9.50
CA ARG A 86 5.79 -3.36 10.31
C ARG A 86 4.63 -3.81 9.43
N THR A 87 3.90 -4.81 9.90
CA THR A 87 2.74 -5.39 9.21
C THR A 87 1.68 -4.34 8.88
N ASP A 88 1.33 -3.48 9.83
CA ASP A 88 0.31 -2.43 9.63
C ASP A 88 0.69 -1.44 8.53
N LEU A 89 1.97 -1.09 8.40
CA LEU A 89 2.43 -0.16 7.36
C LEU A 89 2.52 -0.82 5.98
N ILE A 90 2.92 -2.10 5.90
CA ILE A 90 2.87 -2.86 4.64
C ILE A 90 1.42 -2.99 4.14
N ILE A 91 0.48 -3.34 5.04
CA ILE A 91 -0.95 -3.40 4.71
C ILE A 91 -1.47 -2.01 4.29
N THR A 92 -1.08 -0.96 4.99
CA THR A 92 -1.44 0.43 4.63
C THR A 92 -0.96 0.77 3.21
N ALA A 93 0.27 0.39 2.85
CA ALA A 93 0.80 0.61 1.50
C ALA A 93 -0.02 -0.15 0.43
N ILE A 94 -0.44 -1.39 0.71
CA ILE A 94 -1.27 -2.19 -0.20
C ILE A 94 -2.66 -1.56 -0.40
N LEU A 95 -3.22 -0.93 0.63
CA LEU A 95 -4.58 -0.39 0.63
C LEU A 95 -4.65 1.12 0.38
N HIS A 96 -3.53 1.81 0.16
CA HIS A 96 -3.43 3.27 0.21
C HIS A 96 -4.38 4.03 -0.72
N ASP A 97 -4.75 3.47 -1.86
CA ASP A 97 -5.65 4.09 -2.84
C ASP A 97 -7.10 3.56 -2.74
N THR A 98 -7.37 2.54 -1.90
CA THR A 98 -8.66 1.85 -1.94
C THR A 98 -9.85 2.70 -1.51
N ILE A 99 -9.70 3.55 -0.49
CA ILE A 99 -10.79 4.43 -0.03
C ILE A 99 -11.17 5.46 -1.11
N GLU A 100 -10.20 5.93 -1.89
CA GLU A 100 -10.43 6.95 -2.91
C GLU A 100 -10.96 6.34 -4.22
N ASP A 101 -10.42 5.21 -4.63
CA ASP A 101 -10.58 4.68 -5.98
C ASP A 101 -11.51 3.45 -6.06
N THR A 102 -12.05 2.98 -4.92
CA THR A 102 -12.92 1.79 -4.84
C THR A 102 -14.05 1.96 -3.83
N ASP A 103 -14.92 0.94 -3.75
CA ASP A 103 -16.01 0.87 -2.76
C ASP A 103 -15.55 0.35 -1.38
N LEU A 104 -14.25 0.11 -1.16
CA LEU A 104 -13.71 -0.30 0.14
C LEU A 104 -13.64 0.91 1.08
N THR A 105 -14.58 0.97 2.02
CA THR A 105 -14.69 2.09 2.95
C THR A 105 -13.73 1.94 4.14
N LYS A 106 -13.46 3.08 4.83
CA LYS A 106 -12.71 3.08 6.10
C LYS A 106 -13.30 2.11 7.13
N ASP A 107 -14.62 2.10 7.31
CA ASP A 107 -15.28 1.22 8.29
C ASP A 107 -15.10 -0.26 7.94
N MET A 108 -15.07 -0.61 6.66
CA MET A 108 -14.77 -1.97 6.23
C MET A 108 -13.31 -2.33 6.50
N ILE A 109 -12.37 -1.44 6.22
CA ILE A 109 -10.94 -1.64 6.54
C ILE A 109 -10.77 -1.82 8.05
N GLU A 110 -11.44 -1.01 8.88
CA GLU A 110 -11.37 -1.13 10.33
C GLU A 110 -11.87 -2.50 10.83
N LYS A 111 -12.96 -3.01 10.29
CA LYS A 111 -13.49 -4.33 10.64
C LYS A 111 -12.59 -5.48 10.23
N ILE A 112 -11.82 -5.33 9.14
CA ILE A 112 -10.98 -6.39 8.57
C ILE A 112 -9.57 -6.36 9.14
N PHE A 113 -8.98 -5.17 9.30
CA PHE A 113 -7.55 -4.96 9.63
C PHE A 113 -7.33 -4.15 10.92
N GLY A 114 -8.40 -3.64 11.55
CA GLY A 114 -8.32 -2.81 12.74
C GLY A 114 -8.19 -1.32 12.48
N SER A 115 -8.40 -0.53 13.55
CA SER A 115 -8.47 0.93 13.51
C SER A 115 -7.15 1.58 13.09
N LEU A 116 -6.00 0.99 13.45
CA LEU A 116 -4.69 1.55 13.10
C LEU A 116 -4.50 1.60 11.58
N VAL A 117 -4.75 0.49 10.88
CA VAL A 117 -4.66 0.44 9.41
C VAL A 117 -5.69 1.37 8.77
N ALA A 118 -6.94 1.34 9.24
CA ALA A 118 -8.01 2.18 8.70
C ALA A 118 -7.69 3.67 8.80
N ASN A 119 -7.17 4.12 9.94
CA ASN A 119 -6.76 5.50 10.14
C ASN A 119 -5.55 5.87 9.27
N ASN A 120 -4.57 4.99 9.14
CA ASN A 120 -3.40 5.22 8.29
C ASN A 120 -3.79 5.39 6.81
N VAL A 121 -4.70 4.55 6.29
CA VAL A 121 -5.19 4.65 4.90
C VAL A 121 -5.98 5.95 4.69
N GLU A 122 -6.84 6.32 5.65
CA GLU A 122 -7.57 7.60 5.61
C GLU A 122 -6.62 8.80 5.63
N ASP A 123 -5.59 8.78 6.48
CA ASP A 123 -4.61 9.86 6.55
C ASP A 123 -3.85 10.01 5.22
N LEU A 124 -3.52 8.92 4.52
CA LEU A 124 -2.90 8.98 3.20
C LEU A 124 -3.82 9.63 2.15
N THR A 125 -5.12 9.38 2.21
CA THR A 125 -6.11 10.04 1.35
C THR A 125 -6.13 11.55 1.61
N ARG A 126 -6.11 11.98 2.88
CA ARG A 126 -6.03 13.40 3.27
C ARG A 126 -4.72 14.05 2.83
N VAL A 127 -3.58 13.39 3.03
CA VAL A 127 -2.27 13.88 2.56
C VAL A 127 -2.28 14.15 1.06
N LYS A 128 -2.92 13.30 0.27
CA LYS A 128 -3.06 13.48 -1.19
C LYS A 128 -3.86 14.73 -1.53
N LEU A 129 -4.94 15.02 -0.80
CA LEU A 129 -5.75 16.23 -0.97
C LEU A 129 -4.95 17.48 -0.58
N ASP A 130 -4.27 17.47 0.55
CA ASP A 130 -3.47 18.61 1.05
C ASP A 130 -2.32 18.95 0.10
N ILE A 131 -1.65 17.95 -0.48
CA ILE A 131 -0.60 18.17 -1.50
C ILE A 131 -1.15 18.81 -2.78
N LYS A 132 -2.38 18.48 -3.19
CA LYS A 132 -3.02 19.12 -4.36
C LYS A 132 -3.33 20.59 -4.11
N ILE A 133 -3.67 20.95 -2.88
CA ILE A 133 -4.11 22.30 -2.50
C ILE A 133 -2.93 23.25 -2.27
N SER A 134 -1.80 22.74 -1.78
CA SER A 134 -0.71 23.58 -1.27
C SER A 134 0.68 23.20 -1.81
N ALA A 135 0.85 23.21 -3.13
CA ALA A 135 2.08 22.72 -3.79
C ALA A 135 3.41 23.43 -3.40
N GLY A 136 3.40 24.48 -2.58
CA GLY A 136 4.59 25.26 -2.21
C GLY A 136 4.96 25.32 -0.72
N GLU A 137 4.00 25.15 0.20
CA GLU A 137 4.25 25.37 1.65
C GLU A 137 4.20 24.09 2.50
N SER A 138 3.92 22.93 1.90
CA SER A 138 3.27 21.84 2.58
C SER A 138 4.14 20.76 3.18
N LEU A 139 5.40 20.60 2.78
CA LEU A 139 6.22 19.51 3.32
C LEU A 139 6.42 19.64 4.84
N ASN A 140 6.67 20.85 5.33
CA ASN A 140 6.84 21.08 6.77
C ASN A 140 5.53 20.90 7.55
N ILE A 141 4.39 21.32 6.97
CA ILE A 141 3.06 21.14 7.58
C ILE A 141 2.70 19.68 7.62
N LEU A 142 2.93 18.93 6.53
CA LEU A 142 2.69 17.49 6.47
C LEU A 142 3.54 16.73 7.48
N PHE A 143 4.82 17.08 7.65
CA PHE A 143 5.70 16.47 8.65
C PHE A 143 5.30 16.76 10.10
N THR A 144 4.54 17.84 10.35
CA THR A 144 4.02 18.18 11.68
C THR A 144 2.62 17.63 11.94
N GLN A 145 1.78 17.50 10.90
CA GLN A 145 0.39 17.06 11.02
C GLN A 145 0.21 15.54 10.93
N TYR A 146 1.07 14.86 10.15
CA TYR A 146 0.95 13.43 9.90
C TYR A 146 2.13 12.64 10.47
N LYS A 147 1.89 11.36 10.73
CA LYS A 147 2.94 10.43 11.15
C LYS A 147 3.99 10.29 10.05
N LYS A 148 5.26 10.40 10.41
CA LYS A 148 6.39 10.32 9.44
C LYS A 148 6.42 9.01 8.66
N ASP A 149 6.02 7.89 9.28
CA ASP A 149 5.98 6.57 8.66
C ASP A 149 5.00 6.51 7.47
N ILE A 150 3.83 7.16 7.58
CA ILE A 150 2.84 7.27 6.50
C ILE A 150 3.40 8.08 5.32
N LEU A 151 4.17 9.13 5.60
CA LEU A 151 4.78 9.95 4.55
C LEU A 151 5.80 9.18 3.71
N TYR A 152 6.48 8.18 4.26
CA TYR A 152 7.33 7.27 3.48
C TYR A 152 6.53 6.50 2.42
N ILE A 153 5.34 6.00 2.78
CA ILE A 153 4.45 5.32 1.82
C ILE A 153 4.10 6.29 0.68
N LYS A 154 3.79 7.55 1.00
CA LYS A 154 3.47 8.57 -0.01
C LYS A 154 4.66 8.90 -0.92
N LEU A 155 5.88 8.87 -0.40
CA LEU A 155 7.08 9.05 -1.22
C LEU A 155 7.26 7.91 -2.23
N PHE A 156 7.05 6.66 -1.82
CA PHE A 156 7.14 5.50 -2.71
C PHE A 156 5.99 5.44 -3.73
N ASP A 157 4.78 5.87 -3.35
CA ASP A 157 3.68 6.07 -4.30
C ASP A 157 4.08 7.05 -5.42
N ARG A 158 4.61 8.22 -5.07
CA ARG A 158 5.10 9.20 -6.05
C ARG A 158 6.25 8.66 -6.90
N LEU A 159 7.23 8.00 -6.29
CA LEU A 159 8.35 7.41 -7.00
C LEU A 159 7.87 6.41 -8.06
N HIS A 160 6.96 5.52 -7.70
CA HIS A 160 6.40 4.55 -8.63
C HIS A 160 5.63 5.23 -9.77
N ASN A 161 4.81 6.24 -9.46
CA ASN A 161 4.06 6.99 -10.47
C ASN A 161 4.99 7.69 -11.46
N VAL A 162 6.07 8.34 -11.01
CA VAL A 162 7.05 9.00 -11.89
C VAL A 162 7.74 7.99 -12.81
N ARG A 163 8.12 6.83 -12.30
CA ARG A 163 8.74 5.75 -13.09
C ARG A 163 7.81 5.24 -14.19
N THR A 164 6.52 5.07 -13.90
CA THR A 164 5.55 4.54 -14.88
C THR A 164 5.13 5.57 -15.93
N ILE A 165 5.13 6.88 -15.62
CA ILE A 165 4.85 7.95 -16.60
C ILE A 165 5.96 8.04 -17.66
N SER A 166 7.22 7.83 -17.30
CA SER A 166 8.32 7.88 -18.26
C SER A 166 8.25 6.77 -19.30
N TYR A 167 7.72 5.59 -18.94
CA TYR A 167 7.52 4.48 -19.88
C TYR A 167 6.37 4.72 -20.87
N SER A 168 5.34 5.48 -20.49
CA SER A 168 4.19 5.77 -21.38
C SER A 168 4.45 6.84 -22.44
N LYS A 169 5.59 7.54 -22.39
CA LYS A 169 5.97 8.58 -23.36
C LYS A 169 6.90 8.09 -24.48
N THR A 170 7.28 6.80 -24.46
CA THR A 170 8.27 6.23 -25.40
C THR A 170 7.65 5.27 -26.42
N HIS A 171 6.31 5.23 -26.53
CA HIS A 171 5.61 4.45 -27.56
C HIS A 171 4.52 5.26 -28.26
#